data_32191916538bfb343d1e7b58a4f20a0b
#
_entry.id   32191916538bfb343d1e7b58a4f20a0b
#
_cell.length_a   1.000
_cell.length_b   1.000
_cell.length_c   1.000
_cell.angle_alpha   90.00
_cell.angle_beta   90.00
_cell.angle_gamma   90.00
#
_symmetry.space_group_name_H-M   'P 1'
#
loop_
_entity.id
_entity.type
_entity.pdbx_description
1 polymer ?
#
loop_
_entity_poly.entity_id
_entity_poly.type
_entity_poly.pdbx_seq_one_letter_code
_entity_poly.pdbx_strand_id
1 'polypeptide(L)'
;MFVRAGRYVHRVSTILRGNAAEAAVLNALIRADLFVLVPFGDGCPYDLMVDTGLETFKVQVKCARIRDHCITFNSCGTDHGRGRESYEGRADVFGVYSPQIDRVFIVPVDGSPHFQTRLRCTPTRNNQQRGVRYAGDYAVEDWARSLGRAAA
;
A
#
# COMPACT_ATOMS: atom_id res chain seq x y z
N MET A 1 27.99 -1.21 -29.81
CA MET A 1 27.85 -1.61 -28.39
C MET A 1 26.40 -1.99 -28.14
N PHE A 2 26.05 -3.27 -28.23
CA PHE A 2 24.67 -3.73 -27.99
C PHE A 2 24.46 -3.88 -26.48
N VAL A 3 23.83 -2.89 -25.87
CA VAL A 3 23.33 -3.00 -24.50
C VAL A 3 22.17 -4.02 -24.53
N ARG A 4 22.25 -5.06 -23.71
CA ARG A 4 21.21 -6.10 -23.59
C ARG A 4 19.91 -5.43 -23.11
N ALA A 5 19.04 -5.06 -24.04
CA ALA A 5 17.78 -4.33 -23.83
C ALA A 5 16.84 -4.98 -22.80
N GLY A 6 16.88 -6.32 -22.64
CA GLY A 6 15.95 -7.03 -21.78
C GLY A 6 16.07 -6.75 -20.26
N ARG A 7 17.28 -6.57 -19.72
CA ARG A 7 17.45 -6.30 -18.27
C ARG A 7 17.12 -4.86 -17.89
N TYR A 8 17.44 -3.93 -18.76
CA TYR A 8 17.15 -2.51 -18.52
C TYR A 8 15.66 -2.24 -18.54
N VAL A 9 14.94 -2.78 -19.52
CA VAL A 9 13.48 -2.63 -19.63
C VAL A 9 12.75 -3.26 -18.45
N HIS A 10 13.21 -4.39 -17.93
CA HIS A 10 12.57 -5.01 -16.75
C HIS A 10 12.78 -4.20 -15.48
N ARG A 11 13.98 -3.67 -15.27
CA ARG A 11 14.31 -2.86 -14.08
C ARG A 11 13.57 -1.51 -14.11
N VAL A 12 13.57 -0.83 -15.24
CA VAL A 12 12.80 0.41 -15.44
C VAL A 12 11.31 0.18 -15.23
N SER A 13 10.75 -0.90 -15.76
CA SER A 13 9.35 -1.28 -15.54
C SER A 13 8.99 -1.49 -14.06
N THR A 14 9.90 -2.03 -13.25
CA THR A 14 9.66 -2.22 -11.80
C THR A 14 9.71 -0.89 -11.05
N ILE A 15 10.68 -0.04 -11.37
CA ILE A 15 10.79 1.32 -10.80
C ILE A 15 9.57 2.15 -11.19
N LEU A 16 9.20 2.17 -12.47
CA LEU A 16 8.04 2.93 -12.94
C LEU A 16 6.73 2.45 -12.30
N ARG A 17 6.59 1.16 -12.05
CA ARG A 17 5.43 0.63 -11.29
C ARG A 17 5.40 1.12 -9.84
N GLY A 18 6.54 1.17 -9.18
CA GLY A 18 6.67 1.74 -7.84
C GLY A 18 6.26 3.20 -7.83
N ASN A 19 6.87 4.00 -8.70
CA ASN A 19 6.56 5.43 -8.81
C ASN A 19 5.08 5.70 -9.16
N ALA A 20 4.50 4.90 -10.04
CA ALA A 20 3.08 5.00 -10.38
C ALA A 20 2.17 4.67 -9.18
N ALA A 21 2.55 3.69 -8.38
CA ALA A 21 1.82 3.35 -7.15
C ALA A 21 1.91 4.48 -6.11
N GLU A 22 3.10 5.05 -5.91
CA GLU A 22 3.28 6.21 -5.01
C GLU A 22 2.46 7.41 -5.46
N ALA A 23 2.49 7.75 -6.75
CA ALA A 23 1.70 8.84 -7.31
C ALA A 23 0.19 8.59 -7.15
N ALA A 24 -0.28 7.35 -7.36
CA ALA A 24 -1.68 6.99 -7.20
C ALA A 24 -2.14 7.09 -5.74
N VAL A 25 -1.34 6.59 -4.80
CA VAL A 25 -1.64 6.68 -3.36
C VAL A 25 -1.63 8.13 -2.89
N LEU A 26 -0.61 8.91 -3.27
CA LEU A 26 -0.51 10.34 -2.97
C LEU A 26 -1.76 11.09 -3.46
N ASN A 27 -2.12 10.89 -4.74
CA ASN A 27 -3.31 11.52 -5.32
C ASN A 27 -4.60 11.11 -4.58
N ALA A 28 -4.77 9.83 -4.25
CA ALA A 28 -5.96 9.34 -3.54
C ALA A 28 -6.10 9.95 -2.14
N LEU A 29 -4.99 10.07 -1.40
CA LEU A 29 -4.97 10.70 -0.08
C LEU A 29 -5.30 12.19 -0.15
N ILE A 30 -4.73 12.93 -1.12
CA ILE A 30 -5.03 14.36 -1.32
C ILE A 30 -6.50 14.56 -1.71
N ARG A 31 -7.05 13.70 -2.57
CA ARG A 31 -8.48 13.77 -2.96
C ARG A 31 -9.44 13.40 -1.82
N ALA A 32 -8.94 12.75 -0.79
CA ALA A 32 -9.67 12.48 0.45
C ALA A 32 -9.48 13.59 1.51
N ASP A 33 -9.02 14.79 1.08
CA ASP A 33 -8.79 16.00 1.89
C ASP A 33 -7.78 15.81 3.03
N LEU A 34 -6.76 14.96 2.82
CA LEU A 34 -5.71 14.72 3.80
C LEU A 34 -4.43 15.50 3.43
N PHE A 35 -3.74 16.03 4.43
CA PHE A 35 -2.41 16.58 4.27
C PHE A 35 -1.39 15.47 4.16
N VAL A 36 -0.61 15.46 3.05
CA VAL A 36 0.39 14.44 2.78
C VAL A 36 1.77 15.07 2.68
N LEU A 37 2.72 14.51 3.42
CA LEU A 37 4.13 14.87 3.37
C LEU A 37 4.89 13.78 2.62
N VAL A 38 5.80 14.22 1.77
CA VAL A 38 6.73 13.33 1.03
C VAL A 38 8.12 13.49 1.67
N PRO A 39 8.73 12.41 2.16
CA PRO A 39 10.09 12.46 2.70
C PRO A 39 11.09 12.98 1.66
N PHE A 40 12.03 13.81 2.11
CA PHE A 40 13.10 14.27 1.26
C PHE A 40 14.29 13.31 1.32
N GLY A 41 14.78 12.91 0.15
CA GLY A 41 15.95 12.03 -0.01
C GLY A 41 15.65 10.54 0.21
N ASP A 42 16.72 9.74 0.07
CA ASP A 42 16.67 8.29 0.21
C ASP A 42 16.85 7.85 1.67
N GLY A 43 16.37 6.65 1.99
CA GLY A 43 16.60 6.01 3.29
C GLY A 43 15.51 6.22 4.33
N CYS A 44 14.43 6.94 4.01
CA CYS A 44 13.25 6.99 4.87
C CYS A 44 12.57 5.60 4.94
N PRO A 45 12.16 5.12 6.13
CA PRO A 45 11.57 3.80 6.28
C PRO A 45 10.12 3.70 5.79
N TYR A 46 9.53 4.78 5.31
CA TYR A 46 8.19 4.88 4.72
C TYR A 46 8.20 5.83 3.52
N ASP A 47 7.19 5.72 2.64
CA ASP A 47 7.15 6.47 1.39
C ASP A 47 6.39 7.80 1.52
N LEU A 48 5.34 7.85 2.34
CA LEU A 48 4.51 9.03 2.58
C LEU A 48 4.15 9.15 4.06
N MET A 49 3.77 10.36 4.49
CA MET A 49 3.18 10.58 5.81
C MET A 49 1.89 11.38 5.66
N VAL A 50 0.84 10.96 6.35
CA VAL A 50 -0.40 11.70 6.48
C VAL A 50 -0.38 12.43 7.81
N ASP A 51 -0.63 13.74 7.77
CA ASP A 51 -0.80 14.58 8.97
C ASP A 51 -2.26 15.02 9.07
N THR A 52 -2.91 14.65 10.16
CA THR A 52 -4.30 15.05 10.45
C THR A 52 -4.41 16.31 11.32
N GLY A 53 -3.27 16.88 11.71
CA GLY A 53 -3.18 17.96 12.70
C GLY A 53 -3.25 17.48 14.15
N LEU A 54 -3.70 16.26 14.40
CA LEU A 54 -3.74 15.63 15.72
C LEU A 54 -2.79 14.42 15.80
N GLU A 55 -2.73 13.66 14.74
CA GLU A 55 -1.92 12.45 14.61
C GLU A 55 -1.24 12.41 13.26
N THR A 56 -0.16 11.66 13.17
CA THR A 56 0.55 11.39 11.92
C THR A 56 0.56 9.89 11.63
N PHE A 57 0.40 9.52 10.36
CA PHE A 57 0.44 8.14 9.91
C PHE A 57 1.53 7.95 8.85
N LYS A 58 2.48 7.07 9.14
CA LYS A 58 3.51 6.65 8.19
C LYS A 58 2.91 5.64 7.21
N VAL A 59 2.99 5.95 5.93
CA VAL A 59 2.40 5.15 4.85
C VAL A 59 3.50 4.49 4.05
N GLN A 60 3.50 3.16 3.99
CA GLN A 60 4.32 2.39 3.07
C GLN A 60 3.52 2.05 1.83
N VAL A 61 3.97 2.47 0.67
CA VAL A 61 3.26 2.21 -0.58
C VAL A 61 3.56 0.81 -1.12
N LYS A 62 2.54 0.16 -1.63
CA LYS A 62 2.61 -1.16 -2.28
C LYS A 62 1.80 -1.18 -3.57
N CYS A 63 2.41 -1.75 -4.62
CA CYS A 63 1.71 -2.06 -5.86
C CYS A 63 1.16 -3.49 -5.78
N ALA A 64 -0.15 -3.63 -5.85
CA ALA A 64 -0.82 -4.92 -5.77
C ALA A 64 -1.11 -5.53 -7.13
N ARG A 65 -1.47 -6.81 -7.12
CA ARG A 65 -1.98 -7.57 -8.27
C ARG A 65 -3.25 -8.30 -7.87
N ILE A 66 -4.20 -8.39 -8.81
CA ILE A 66 -5.37 -9.24 -8.62
C ILE A 66 -5.01 -10.67 -9.02
N ARG A 67 -5.17 -11.60 -8.07
CA ARG A 67 -5.03 -13.05 -8.26
C ARG A 67 -6.15 -13.75 -7.49
N ASP A 68 -6.79 -14.72 -8.10
CA ASP A 68 -7.84 -15.54 -7.46
C ASP A 68 -8.89 -14.71 -6.73
N HIS A 69 -9.41 -13.66 -7.38
CA HIS A 69 -10.37 -12.70 -6.81
C HIS A 69 -9.86 -11.96 -5.56
N CYS A 70 -8.54 -11.88 -5.37
CA CYS A 70 -7.93 -11.15 -4.28
C CYS A 70 -6.93 -10.11 -4.79
N ILE A 71 -6.94 -8.94 -4.18
CA ILE A 71 -5.86 -7.96 -4.27
C ILE A 71 -4.74 -8.47 -3.38
N THR A 72 -3.59 -8.74 -3.97
CA THR A 72 -2.46 -9.39 -3.31
C THR A 72 -1.23 -8.51 -3.39
N PHE A 73 -0.57 -8.26 -2.26
CA PHE A 73 0.66 -7.47 -2.19
C PHE A 73 1.62 -8.03 -1.13
N ASN A 74 2.91 -7.76 -1.28
CA ASN A 74 3.92 -8.13 -0.31
C ASN A 74 3.88 -7.16 0.88
N SER A 75 3.64 -7.69 2.07
CA SER A 75 3.61 -6.94 3.34
C SER A 75 4.97 -6.91 4.06
N CYS A 76 6.03 -7.32 3.40
CA CYS A 76 7.41 -7.21 3.88
C CYS A 76 8.27 -6.36 2.94
N GLY A 77 9.37 -5.82 3.46
CA GLY A 77 10.47 -5.27 2.70
C GLY A 77 11.43 -6.39 2.26
N THR A 78 12.24 -6.10 1.24
CA THR A 78 13.36 -6.97 0.85
C THR A 78 14.64 -6.19 1.07
N ASP A 79 15.44 -6.63 2.04
CA ASP A 79 16.81 -6.16 2.18
C ASP A 79 17.73 -7.12 1.40
N HIS A 80 18.53 -6.56 0.50
CA HIS A 80 19.43 -7.32 -0.38
C HIS A 80 20.58 -8.05 0.34
N GLY A 81 20.61 -8.05 1.67
CA GLY A 81 21.65 -8.75 2.46
C GLY A 81 21.14 -9.44 3.71
N ARG A 82 19.95 -9.10 4.20
CA ARG A 82 19.39 -9.57 5.49
C ARG A 82 18.06 -10.31 5.38
N GLY A 83 17.52 -10.46 4.17
CA GLY A 83 16.27 -11.16 3.96
C GLY A 83 15.03 -10.27 3.98
N ARG A 84 13.92 -10.80 4.50
CA ARG A 84 12.62 -10.11 4.52
C ARG A 84 12.41 -9.41 5.86
N GLU A 85 12.14 -8.11 5.82
CA GLU A 85 11.90 -7.29 7.01
C GLU A 85 10.42 -6.92 7.15
N SER A 86 9.93 -6.95 8.40
CA SER A 86 8.61 -6.43 8.75
C SER A 86 8.58 -4.90 8.66
N TYR A 87 7.40 -4.36 8.37
CA TYR A 87 7.14 -2.92 8.50
C TYR A 87 6.60 -2.53 9.88
N GLU A 88 6.43 -3.49 10.78
CA GLU A 88 6.02 -3.23 12.16
C GLU A 88 6.97 -2.23 12.84
N GLY A 89 6.42 -1.16 13.42
CA GLY A 89 7.18 -0.05 13.99
C GLY A 89 7.83 0.91 12.96
N ARG A 90 7.81 0.59 11.67
CA ARG A 90 8.38 1.41 10.57
C ARG A 90 7.33 2.17 9.79
N ALA A 91 6.15 1.59 9.62
CA ALA A 91 4.98 2.21 9.02
C ALA A 91 3.73 1.83 9.80
N ASP A 92 2.71 2.68 9.75
CA ASP A 92 1.43 2.46 10.43
C ASP A 92 0.43 1.77 9.49
N VAL A 93 0.46 2.16 8.21
CA VAL A 93 -0.44 1.63 7.19
C VAL A 93 0.30 1.35 5.88
N PHE A 94 -0.23 0.40 5.12
CA PHE A 94 0.09 0.23 3.71
C PHE A 94 -0.87 1.04 2.85
N GLY A 95 -0.36 1.90 1.97
CA GLY A 95 -1.08 2.48 0.85
C GLY A 95 -0.99 1.54 -0.35
N VAL A 96 -2.04 0.81 -0.65
CA VAL A 96 -2.04 -0.28 -1.63
C VAL A 96 -2.74 0.16 -2.92
N TYR A 97 -1.98 0.31 -4.00
CA TYR A 97 -2.54 0.60 -5.31
C TYR A 97 -2.72 -0.66 -6.15
N SER A 98 -3.92 -0.87 -6.66
CA SER A 98 -4.25 -1.92 -7.61
C SER A 98 -4.46 -1.34 -9.01
N PRO A 99 -3.46 -1.44 -9.92
CA PRO A 99 -3.55 -0.84 -11.25
C PRO A 99 -4.63 -1.48 -12.15
N GLN A 100 -5.00 -2.76 -11.92
CA GLN A 100 -6.01 -3.44 -12.72
C GLN A 100 -7.42 -2.87 -12.54
N ILE A 101 -7.70 -2.23 -11.42
CA ILE A 101 -9.01 -1.62 -11.12
C ILE A 101 -8.88 -0.13 -10.77
N ASP A 102 -7.67 0.43 -10.87
CA ASP A 102 -7.33 1.83 -10.57
C ASP A 102 -7.90 2.30 -9.21
N ARG A 103 -7.61 1.52 -8.15
CA ARG A 103 -8.08 1.82 -6.79
C ARG A 103 -6.98 1.74 -5.76
N VAL A 104 -7.11 2.58 -4.73
CA VAL A 104 -6.24 2.63 -3.57
C VAL A 104 -6.97 2.12 -2.32
N PHE A 105 -6.24 1.36 -1.52
CA PHE A 105 -6.70 0.80 -0.25
C PHE A 105 -5.71 1.18 0.86
N ILE A 106 -6.21 1.45 2.05
CA ILE A 106 -5.39 1.71 3.23
C ILE A 106 -5.52 0.54 4.19
N VAL A 107 -4.44 -0.19 4.38
CA VAL A 107 -4.42 -1.43 5.15
C VAL A 107 -3.49 -1.27 6.35
N PRO A 108 -3.95 -1.49 7.59
CA PRO A 108 -3.08 -1.43 8.76
C PRO A 108 -1.89 -2.38 8.62
N VAL A 109 -0.69 -1.94 9.03
CA VAL A 109 0.49 -2.79 9.12
C VAL A 109 0.29 -3.79 10.25
N ASP A 110 -0.19 -3.29 11.39
CA ASP A 110 -0.52 -4.14 12.54
C ASP A 110 -1.59 -5.17 12.19
N GLY A 111 -1.36 -6.41 12.60
CA GLY A 111 -2.22 -7.54 12.29
C GLY A 111 -2.17 -7.99 10.82
N SER A 112 -1.36 -7.39 9.95
CA SER A 112 -1.13 -7.88 8.58
C SER A 112 -0.17 -9.09 8.59
N PRO A 113 -0.40 -10.10 7.73
CA PRO A 113 0.53 -11.21 7.58
C PRO A 113 1.93 -10.72 7.20
N HIS A 114 2.95 -11.36 7.77
CA HIS A 114 4.34 -10.91 7.62
C HIS A 114 4.84 -10.87 6.17
N PHE A 115 4.44 -11.82 5.33
CA PHE A 115 5.00 -11.93 3.98
C PHE A 115 4.10 -11.37 2.89
N GLN A 116 2.83 -11.71 2.92
CA GLN A 116 1.88 -11.36 1.88
C GLN A 116 0.49 -11.15 2.46
N THR A 117 -0.12 -10.04 2.13
CA THR A 117 -1.50 -9.72 2.47
C THR A 117 -2.41 -9.90 1.26
N ARG A 118 -3.60 -10.43 1.50
CA ARG A 118 -4.65 -10.66 0.50
C ARG A 118 -5.94 -10.01 0.95
N LEU A 119 -6.52 -9.17 0.10
CA LEU A 119 -7.84 -8.56 0.30
C LEU A 119 -8.80 -9.16 -0.72
N ARG A 120 -9.87 -9.75 -0.26
CA ARG A 120 -10.84 -10.41 -1.13
C ARG A 120 -11.77 -9.40 -1.79
N CYS A 121 -11.97 -9.54 -3.11
CA CYS A 121 -12.82 -8.65 -3.90
C CYS A 121 -14.27 -9.15 -4.00
N THR A 122 -14.50 -10.45 -3.78
CA THR A 122 -15.80 -11.11 -3.96
C THR A 122 -16.16 -11.97 -2.75
N PRO A 123 -17.43 -12.22 -2.47
CA PRO A 123 -17.84 -13.14 -1.41
C PRO A 123 -17.18 -14.53 -1.55
N THR A 124 -16.98 -15.21 -0.42
CA THR A 124 -16.47 -16.58 -0.42
C THR A 124 -17.57 -17.53 -0.88
N ARG A 125 -17.22 -18.64 -1.56
CA ARG A 125 -18.19 -19.64 -2.04
C ARG A 125 -19.01 -20.30 -0.92
N ASN A 126 -18.46 -20.35 0.29
CA ASN A 126 -19.07 -20.95 1.48
C ASN A 126 -19.58 -19.90 2.47
N ASN A 127 -19.75 -18.64 2.06
CA ASN A 127 -20.14 -17.51 2.90
C ASN A 127 -19.29 -17.30 4.18
N GLN A 128 -18.06 -17.83 4.19
CA GLN A 128 -17.15 -17.60 5.30
C GLN A 128 -16.78 -16.13 5.39
N GLN A 129 -17.05 -15.51 6.53
CA GLN A 129 -16.67 -14.11 6.82
C GLN A 129 -15.52 -14.03 7.82
N ARG A 130 -15.46 -14.98 8.77
CA ARG A 130 -14.45 -14.97 9.82
C ARG A 130 -13.05 -15.21 9.25
N GLY A 131 -12.12 -14.30 9.58
CA GLY A 131 -10.72 -14.36 9.11
C GLY A 131 -10.52 -13.96 7.65
N VAL A 132 -11.55 -13.46 6.97
CA VAL A 132 -11.46 -12.94 5.60
C VAL A 132 -11.39 -11.41 5.65
N ARG A 133 -10.41 -10.84 4.94
CA ARG A 133 -10.27 -9.40 4.74
C ARG A 133 -10.88 -9.05 3.40
N TYR A 134 -11.93 -8.25 3.40
CA TYR A 134 -12.56 -7.78 2.17
C TYR A 134 -11.96 -6.44 1.74
N ALA A 135 -11.68 -6.28 0.46
CA ALA A 135 -11.10 -5.05 -0.09
C ALA A 135 -11.98 -3.82 0.18
N GLY A 136 -13.30 -4.00 0.19
CA GLY A 136 -14.25 -2.93 0.50
C GLY A 136 -14.06 -2.29 1.87
N ASP A 137 -13.55 -3.04 2.85
CA ASP A 137 -13.35 -2.55 4.22
C ASP A 137 -12.12 -1.62 4.35
N TYR A 138 -11.32 -1.51 3.31
CA TYR A 138 -10.06 -0.77 3.29
C TYR A 138 -10.03 0.38 2.28
N ALA A 139 -11.17 0.84 1.80
CA ALA A 139 -11.23 1.97 0.88
C ALA A 139 -10.62 3.23 1.52
N VAL A 140 -9.83 3.99 0.75
CA VAL A 140 -9.14 5.18 1.24
C VAL A 140 -10.12 6.23 1.76
N GLU A 141 -11.29 6.35 1.14
CA GLU A 141 -12.35 7.29 1.52
C GLU A 141 -12.94 6.95 2.90
N ASP A 142 -13.11 5.66 3.21
CA ASP A 142 -13.63 5.21 4.51
C ASP A 142 -12.59 5.43 5.62
N TRP A 143 -11.33 5.14 5.32
CA TRP A 143 -10.24 5.43 6.25
C TRP A 143 -10.13 6.92 6.56
N ALA A 144 -10.13 7.79 5.55
CA ALA A 144 -10.09 9.25 5.73
C ALA A 144 -11.25 9.76 6.59
N ARG A 145 -12.47 9.26 6.34
CA ARG A 145 -13.64 9.61 7.16
C ARG A 145 -13.50 9.14 8.61
N SER A 146 -12.85 8.01 8.85
CA SER A 146 -12.62 7.53 10.22
C SER A 146 -11.68 8.45 11.02
N LEU A 147 -10.69 9.05 10.36
CA LEU A 147 -9.77 10.01 10.99
C LEU A 147 -10.48 11.29 11.40
N GLY A 148 -11.39 11.82 10.58
CA GLY A 148 -12.18 13.01 10.89
C GLY A 148 -13.20 12.82 12.02
N ARG A 149 -13.64 11.58 12.29
CA ARG A 149 -14.56 11.27 13.40
C ARG A 149 -13.86 11.14 14.75
N ALA A 150 -12.58 10.80 14.76
CA ALA A 150 -11.78 10.75 15.98
C ALA A 150 -11.43 12.15 16.54
N ALA A 151 -11.58 13.20 15.72
CA ALA A 151 -11.28 14.59 16.05
C ALA A 151 -12.49 15.41 16.51
N ALA A 152 -13.69 14.84 16.49
CA ALA A 152 -14.95 15.47 16.92
C ALA A 152 -15.43 14.88 18.24
#